data_12bdaa781e72d50cc35b776c753050e5
#
_entry.id   12bdaa781e72d50cc35b776c753050e5
#
_cell.length_a   1.000
_cell.length_b   1.000
_cell.length_c   1.000
_cell.angle_alpha   90.00
_cell.angle_beta   90.00
_cell.angle_gamma   90.00
#
_symmetry.space_group_name_H-M   'P 1'
#
loop_
_entity.id
_entity.type
_entity.pdbx_description
1 polymer ?
#
loop_
_entity_poly.entity_id
_entity_poly.type
_entity_poly.pdbx_seq_one_letter_code
_entity_poly.pdbx_strand_id
1 'polypeptide(L)'
;MAEKEMRFVEMTLQGVRVHYEIGGHGERKVVLLHGWGCSEKLMAGISDALTPDMTVLRVDFPAHGESGFPPQPWGVPDFAANLLELLTKLDFLPCSVIAHSFGGRVAIELAADHPERFEKLILTGAAGIRPKLSSENSKKSQRYQRLKKLVGVAKKTHLFGSLPDKWQENLVQKYGSRD
;
A
#
# COMPACT_ATOMS: atom_id res chain seq x y z
N MET A 1 14.17 -30.16 10.62
CA MET A 1 13.49 -28.86 10.46
C MET A 1 13.54 -28.57 8.97
N ALA A 2 12.37 -28.61 8.29
CA ALA A 2 12.34 -28.26 6.86
C ALA A 2 12.71 -26.80 6.71
N GLU A 3 13.68 -26.52 5.88
CA GLU A 3 14.18 -25.18 5.58
C GLU A 3 13.05 -24.34 4.98
N LYS A 4 12.93 -23.13 5.50
CA LYS A 4 11.94 -22.14 5.22
C LYS A 4 12.26 -21.46 3.86
N GLU A 5 12.10 -22.19 2.76
CA GLU A 5 12.41 -21.67 1.44
C GLU A 5 11.28 -20.76 0.94
N MET A 6 11.51 -19.45 1.06
CA MET A 6 10.76 -18.46 0.28
C MET A 6 11.25 -18.51 -1.16
N ARG A 7 10.34 -18.68 -2.10
CA ARG A 7 10.65 -18.68 -3.54
C ARG A 7 10.30 -17.33 -4.13
N PHE A 8 11.28 -16.71 -4.76
CA PHE A 8 11.09 -15.50 -5.57
C PHE A 8 10.53 -15.89 -6.92
N VAL A 9 9.43 -15.30 -7.32
CA VAL A 9 8.76 -15.60 -8.59
C VAL A 9 8.24 -14.31 -9.23
N GLU A 10 8.17 -14.32 -10.54
CA GLU A 10 7.58 -13.22 -11.31
C GLU A 10 6.46 -13.74 -12.20
N MET A 11 5.42 -12.93 -12.36
CA MET A 11 4.32 -13.23 -13.27
C MET A 11 3.90 -11.96 -14.01
N THR A 12 3.66 -12.07 -15.32
CA THR A 12 3.10 -10.95 -16.08
C THR A 12 1.57 -10.98 -16.00
N LEU A 13 0.99 -9.91 -15.44
CA LEU A 13 -0.44 -9.73 -15.23
C LEU A 13 -0.85 -8.37 -15.80
N GLN A 14 -1.86 -8.34 -16.67
CA GLN A 14 -2.35 -7.10 -17.31
C GLN A 14 -1.21 -6.27 -17.95
N GLY A 15 -0.20 -6.96 -18.54
CA GLY A 15 0.97 -6.32 -19.14
C GLY A 15 2.02 -5.80 -18.16
N VAL A 16 1.88 -6.07 -16.86
CA VAL A 16 2.83 -5.68 -15.81
C VAL A 16 3.51 -6.91 -15.23
N ARG A 17 4.82 -6.87 -15.12
CA ARG A 17 5.59 -7.87 -14.38
C ARG A 17 5.38 -7.66 -12.88
N VAL A 18 4.81 -8.64 -12.22
CA VAL A 18 4.55 -8.63 -10.77
C VAL A 18 5.53 -9.58 -10.10
N HIS A 19 6.31 -9.05 -9.17
CA HIS A 19 7.21 -9.80 -8.30
C HIS A 19 6.47 -10.21 -7.03
N TYR A 20 6.70 -11.44 -6.59
CA TYR A 20 6.15 -11.94 -5.33
C TYR A 20 7.04 -13.03 -4.74
N GLU A 21 6.88 -13.25 -3.45
CA GLU A 21 7.51 -14.34 -2.72
C GLU A 21 6.44 -15.22 -2.09
N ILE A 22 6.64 -16.53 -2.19
CA ILE A 22 5.75 -17.52 -1.59
C ILE A 22 6.57 -18.53 -0.77
N GLY A 23 6.08 -18.89 0.42
CA GLY A 23 6.74 -19.85 1.29
C GLY A 23 5.82 -20.39 2.36
N GLY A 24 6.34 -21.36 3.15
CA GLY A 24 5.56 -22.10 4.14
C GLY A 24 4.80 -23.28 3.56
N HIS A 25 4.22 -24.13 4.43
CA HIS A 25 3.61 -25.40 4.03
C HIS A 25 2.23 -25.65 4.67
N GLY A 26 1.67 -24.65 5.37
CA GLY A 26 0.37 -24.78 6.01
C GLY A 26 -0.79 -24.74 5.01
N GLU A 27 -1.88 -25.42 5.32
CA GLU A 27 -3.10 -25.38 4.51
C GLU A 27 -3.74 -23.98 4.49
N ARG A 28 -3.59 -23.22 5.59
CA ARG A 28 -4.08 -21.85 5.68
C ARG A 28 -3.21 -20.91 4.86
N LYS A 29 -3.84 -20.15 3.98
CA LYS A 29 -3.19 -19.20 3.07
C LYS A 29 -3.34 -17.78 3.58
N VAL A 30 -2.24 -17.02 3.54
CA VAL A 30 -2.22 -15.61 3.95
C VAL A 30 -1.45 -14.79 2.92
N VAL A 31 -2.05 -13.69 2.43
CA VAL A 31 -1.36 -12.70 1.60
C VAL A 31 -1.02 -11.46 2.42
N LEU A 32 0.22 -10.98 2.25
CA LEU A 32 0.77 -9.83 2.94
C LEU A 32 0.95 -8.68 1.95
N LEU A 33 0.35 -7.53 2.26
CA LEU A 33 0.30 -6.35 1.37
C LEU A 33 0.95 -5.15 2.03
N HIS A 34 1.96 -4.60 1.38
CA HIS A 34 2.73 -3.45 1.87
C HIS A 34 2.05 -2.09 1.59
N GLY A 35 2.61 -1.00 2.13
CA GLY A 35 2.16 0.37 1.93
C GLY A 35 2.74 1.02 0.67
N TRP A 36 2.20 2.20 0.30
CA TRP A 36 2.73 3.00 -0.81
C TRP A 36 4.21 3.34 -0.62
N GLY A 37 5.00 3.23 -1.69
CA GLY A 37 6.44 3.52 -1.65
C GLY A 37 7.30 2.48 -0.90
N CYS A 38 6.70 1.35 -0.49
CA CYS A 38 7.38 0.23 0.16
C CYS A 38 7.54 -0.95 -0.80
N SER A 39 8.00 -2.08 -0.27
CA SER A 39 8.07 -3.35 -0.99
C SER A 39 7.61 -4.49 -0.09
N GLU A 40 7.53 -5.70 -0.66
CA GLU A 40 7.20 -6.94 0.06
C GLU A 40 8.14 -7.16 1.27
N LYS A 41 9.39 -6.67 1.22
CA LYS A 41 10.38 -6.78 2.32
C LYS A 41 9.91 -6.17 3.63
N LEU A 42 9.05 -5.15 3.57
CA LEU A 42 8.43 -4.58 4.77
C LEU A 42 7.64 -5.61 5.56
N MET A 43 7.10 -6.61 4.89
CA MET A 43 6.25 -7.64 5.48
C MET A 43 7.05 -8.89 5.93
N ALA A 44 8.38 -8.91 5.75
CA ALA A 44 9.21 -10.07 6.01
C ALA A 44 9.10 -10.60 7.44
N GLY A 45 9.15 -9.72 8.45
CA GLY A 45 9.04 -10.15 9.85
C GLY A 45 7.70 -10.81 10.18
N ILE A 46 6.59 -10.37 9.55
CA ILE A 46 5.28 -11.02 9.69
C ILE A 46 5.28 -12.36 8.98
N SER A 47 5.80 -12.39 7.75
CA SER A 47 5.97 -13.63 6.98
C SER A 47 6.74 -14.67 7.78
N ASP A 48 7.85 -14.27 8.37
CA ASP A 48 8.71 -15.12 9.16
C ASP A 48 8.01 -15.76 10.36
N ALA A 49 7.13 -15.04 11.00
CA ALA A 49 6.33 -15.53 12.11
C ALA A 49 5.22 -16.50 11.67
N LEU A 50 4.73 -16.40 10.44
CA LEU A 50 3.58 -17.16 9.95
C LEU A 50 3.94 -18.41 9.14
N THR A 51 5.05 -18.39 8.41
CA THR A 51 5.48 -19.50 7.53
C THR A 51 5.69 -20.86 8.22
N PRO A 52 5.93 -20.99 9.54
CA PRO A 52 5.92 -22.29 10.19
C PRO A 52 4.58 -23.04 10.11
N ASP A 53 3.46 -22.32 10.10
CA ASP A 53 2.12 -22.88 10.21
C ASP A 53 1.19 -22.55 9.04
N MET A 54 1.61 -21.68 8.14
CA MET A 54 0.80 -21.17 7.02
C MET A 54 1.58 -21.11 5.72
N THR A 55 0.87 -21.14 4.61
CA THR A 55 1.42 -20.73 3.32
C THR A 55 1.25 -19.22 3.18
N VAL A 56 2.37 -18.50 3.03
CA VAL A 56 2.44 -17.04 3.03
C VAL A 56 2.86 -16.54 1.66
N LEU A 57 2.13 -15.57 1.13
CA LEU A 57 2.43 -14.85 -0.10
C LEU A 57 2.74 -13.38 0.23
N ARG A 58 3.90 -12.87 -0.18
CA ARG A 58 4.25 -11.45 -0.15
C ARG A 58 4.29 -10.93 -1.57
N VAL A 59 3.71 -9.77 -1.83
CA VAL A 59 3.57 -9.22 -3.18
C VAL A 59 4.16 -7.82 -3.23
N ASP A 60 4.96 -7.54 -4.25
CA ASP A 60 5.28 -6.17 -4.66
C ASP A 60 4.17 -5.64 -5.57
N PHE A 61 3.49 -4.60 -5.15
CA PHE A 61 2.51 -3.96 -6.03
C PHE A 61 3.18 -3.40 -7.29
N PRO A 62 2.50 -3.34 -8.43
CA PRO A 62 2.97 -2.63 -9.61
C PRO A 62 3.55 -1.24 -9.27
N ALA A 63 4.66 -0.88 -9.91
CA ALA A 63 5.48 0.30 -9.65
C ALA A 63 6.19 0.33 -8.27
N HIS A 64 6.25 -0.79 -7.55
CA HIS A 64 6.93 -0.92 -6.26
C HIS A 64 7.88 -2.11 -6.26
N GLY A 65 8.90 -2.06 -5.38
CA GLY A 65 9.88 -3.14 -5.21
C GLY A 65 10.49 -3.58 -6.53
N GLU A 66 10.45 -4.87 -6.79
CA GLU A 66 10.95 -5.49 -8.03
C GLU A 66 9.89 -5.59 -9.13
N SER A 67 8.64 -5.17 -8.87
CA SER A 67 7.58 -5.17 -9.86
C SER A 67 7.74 -4.09 -10.92
N GLY A 68 7.27 -4.38 -12.13
CA GLY A 68 7.29 -3.45 -13.27
C GLY A 68 6.29 -2.30 -13.11
N PHE A 69 6.43 -1.29 -13.97
CA PHE A 69 5.52 -0.16 -14.03
C PHE A 69 4.31 -0.49 -14.91
N PRO A 70 3.09 -0.10 -14.50
CA PRO A 70 1.92 -0.19 -15.34
C PRO A 70 2.02 0.78 -16.55
N PRO A 71 1.41 0.44 -17.69
CA PRO A 71 1.50 1.25 -18.92
C PRO A 71 0.82 2.61 -18.81
N GLN A 72 -0.03 2.78 -17.81
CA GLN A 72 -0.75 4.02 -17.50
C GLN A 72 -0.94 4.16 -15.99
N PRO A 73 -1.25 5.36 -15.48
CA PRO A 73 -1.52 5.54 -14.05
C PRO A 73 -2.69 4.67 -13.57
N TRP A 74 -2.48 3.92 -12.47
CA TRP A 74 -3.48 3.06 -11.87
C TRP A 74 -4.12 3.68 -10.63
N GLY A 75 -5.42 3.44 -10.47
CA GLY A 75 -6.16 3.66 -9.24
C GLY A 75 -6.24 2.40 -8.38
N VAL A 76 -6.86 2.50 -7.20
CA VAL A 76 -7.04 1.36 -6.27
C VAL A 76 -7.74 0.17 -6.96
N PRO A 77 -8.79 0.36 -7.79
CA PRO A 77 -9.44 -0.75 -8.48
C PRO A 77 -8.49 -1.53 -9.41
N ASP A 78 -7.56 -0.84 -10.09
CA ASP A 78 -6.61 -1.50 -10.99
C ASP A 78 -5.63 -2.39 -10.21
N PHE A 79 -5.11 -1.90 -9.07
CA PHE A 79 -4.29 -2.69 -8.15
C PHE A 79 -5.05 -3.88 -7.57
N ALA A 80 -6.32 -3.70 -7.23
CA ALA A 80 -7.18 -4.76 -6.72
C ALA A 80 -7.41 -5.85 -7.78
N ALA A 81 -7.75 -5.47 -9.01
CA ALA A 81 -7.94 -6.40 -10.12
C ALA A 81 -6.65 -7.19 -10.44
N ASN A 82 -5.49 -6.53 -10.43
CA ASN A 82 -4.20 -7.17 -10.66
C ASN A 82 -3.86 -8.18 -9.55
N LEU A 83 -4.08 -7.83 -8.29
CA LEU A 83 -3.87 -8.73 -7.16
C LEU A 83 -4.84 -9.92 -7.20
N LEU A 84 -6.11 -9.70 -7.53
CA LEU A 84 -7.09 -10.77 -7.68
C LEU A 84 -6.69 -11.78 -8.76
N GLU A 85 -6.18 -11.29 -9.89
CA GLU A 85 -5.68 -12.13 -10.98
C GLU A 85 -4.48 -12.96 -10.50
N LEU A 86 -3.53 -12.36 -9.77
CA LEU A 86 -2.39 -13.07 -9.17
C LEU A 86 -2.86 -14.20 -8.26
N LEU A 87 -3.72 -13.88 -7.28
CA LEU A 87 -4.23 -14.85 -6.31
C LEU A 87 -4.99 -15.99 -7.00
N THR A 88 -5.73 -15.68 -8.06
CA THR A 88 -6.48 -16.67 -8.84
C THR A 88 -5.53 -17.61 -9.61
N LYS A 89 -4.53 -17.06 -10.29
CA LYS A 89 -3.55 -17.85 -11.05
C LYS A 89 -2.67 -18.74 -10.18
N LEU A 90 -2.44 -18.33 -8.93
CA LEU A 90 -1.69 -19.11 -7.94
C LEU A 90 -2.55 -20.13 -7.20
N ASP A 91 -3.84 -20.22 -7.51
CA ASP A 91 -4.80 -21.01 -6.70
C ASP A 91 -4.68 -20.67 -5.20
N PHE A 92 -4.53 -19.38 -4.88
CA PHE A 92 -4.28 -18.89 -3.53
C PHE A 92 -5.55 -18.52 -2.77
N LEU A 93 -6.71 -18.64 -3.39
CA LEU A 93 -8.02 -18.34 -2.81
C LEU A 93 -8.75 -19.62 -2.37
N PRO A 94 -9.56 -19.60 -1.29
CA PRO A 94 -9.71 -18.45 -0.37
C PRO A 94 -8.48 -18.25 0.49
N CYS A 95 -8.27 -17.01 0.97
CA CYS A 95 -7.13 -16.69 1.83
C CYS A 95 -7.45 -15.59 2.86
N SER A 96 -6.61 -15.48 3.88
CA SER A 96 -6.60 -14.35 4.79
C SER A 96 -5.68 -13.23 4.25
N VAL A 97 -5.94 -11.99 4.64
CA VAL A 97 -5.17 -10.82 4.19
C VAL A 97 -4.65 -10.05 5.41
N ILE A 98 -3.34 -9.75 5.41
CA ILE A 98 -2.75 -8.77 6.32
C ILE A 98 -2.21 -7.63 5.48
N ALA A 99 -2.72 -6.43 5.69
CA ALA A 99 -2.45 -5.30 4.82
C ALA A 99 -2.08 -4.04 5.59
N HIS A 100 -1.03 -3.35 5.12
CA HIS A 100 -0.56 -2.10 5.70
C HIS A 100 -0.89 -0.90 4.79
N SER A 101 -1.41 0.18 5.39
CA SER A 101 -1.61 1.49 4.75
C SER A 101 -2.31 1.40 3.38
N PHE A 102 -1.60 1.62 2.27
CA PHE A 102 -2.13 1.52 0.90
C PHE A 102 -2.62 0.10 0.58
N GLY A 103 -1.88 -0.93 0.98
CA GLY A 103 -2.32 -2.32 0.84
C GLY A 103 -3.67 -2.58 1.50
N GLY A 104 -3.95 -1.88 2.61
CA GLY A 104 -5.27 -1.92 3.26
C GLY A 104 -6.40 -1.36 2.39
N ARG A 105 -6.15 -0.33 1.58
CA ARG A 105 -7.14 0.19 0.63
C ARG A 105 -7.46 -0.82 -0.46
N VAL A 106 -6.42 -1.46 -1.00
CA VAL A 106 -6.57 -2.52 -2.02
C VAL A 106 -7.32 -3.71 -1.43
N ALA A 107 -6.98 -4.12 -0.21
CA ALA A 107 -7.64 -5.23 0.48
C ALA A 107 -9.12 -4.95 0.79
N ILE A 108 -9.47 -3.72 1.16
CA ILE A 108 -10.87 -3.30 1.39
C ILE A 108 -11.67 -3.38 0.09
N GLU A 109 -11.12 -2.88 -1.03
CA GLU A 109 -11.75 -2.94 -2.35
C GLU A 109 -12.05 -4.40 -2.73
N LEU A 110 -11.04 -5.27 -2.64
CA LEU A 110 -11.19 -6.70 -2.94
C LEU A 110 -12.22 -7.40 -2.04
N ALA A 111 -12.19 -7.14 -0.74
CA ALA A 111 -13.11 -7.79 0.20
C ALA A 111 -14.54 -7.27 0.06
N ALA A 112 -14.74 -6.04 -0.43
CA ALA A 112 -16.05 -5.50 -0.73
C ALA A 112 -16.67 -6.15 -1.98
N ASP A 113 -15.86 -6.37 -3.03
CA ASP A 113 -16.32 -6.93 -4.29
C ASP A 113 -16.41 -8.47 -4.27
N HIS A 114 -15.57 -9.13 -3.46
CA HIS A 114 -15.43 -10.58 -3.42
C HIS A 114 -15.35 -11.13 -1.98
N PRO A 115 -16.33 -10.84 -1.10
CA PRO A 115 -16.26 -11.19 0.32
C PRO A 115 -16.10 -12.69 0.57
N GLU A 116 -16.62 -13.54 -0.30
CA GLU A 116 -16.53 -14.99 -0.20
C GLU A 116 -15.13 -15.57 -0.41
N ARG A 117 -14.21 -14.77 -0.94
CA ARG A 117 -12.84 -15.19 -1.24
C ARG A 117 -11.85 -14.90 -0.12
N PHE A 118 -12.27 -14.14 0.90
CA PHE A 118 -11.39 -13.70 1.98
C PHE A 118 -11.92 -14.14 3.35
N GLU A 119 -11.14 -14.98 4.04
CA GLU A 119 -11.53 -15.52 5.34
C GLU A 119 -11.41 -14.50 6.47
N LYS A 120 -10.30 -13.74 6.47
CA LYS A 120 -9.98 -12.73 7.48
C LYS A 120 -9.25 -11.55 6.83
N LEU A 121 -9.55 -10.36 7.33
CA LEU A 121 -8.92 -9.12 6.92
C LEU A 121 -8.31 -8.41 8.14
N ILE A 122 -6.98 -8.32 8.18
CA ILE A 122 -6.24 -7.63 9.23
C ILE A 122 -5.62 -6.37 8.63
N LEU A 123 -6.05 -5.21 9.12
CA LEU A 123 -5.64 -3.90 8.60
C LEU A 123 -4.76 -3.17 9.61
N THR A 124 -3.58 -2.76 9.19
CA THR A 124 -2.64 -1.98 10.02
C THR A 124 -2.40 -0.61 9.38
N GLY A 125 -2.82 0.46 10.07
CA GLY A 125 -2.69 1.82 9.56
C GLY A 125 -3.37 2.06 8.20
N ALA A 126 -4.43 1.30 7.91
CA ALA A 126 -5.12 1.37 6.62
C ALA A 126 -5.78 2.73 6.40
N ALA A 127 -5.51 3.35 5.27
CA ALA A 127 -6.07 4.65 4.87
C ALA A 127 -7.46 4.52 4.20
N GLY A 128 -8.33 3.62 4.71
CA GLY A 128 -9.61 3.32 4.08
C GLY A 128 -10.73 4.27 4.49
N ILE A 129 -10.78 4.66 5.74
CA ILE A 129 -11.85 5.50 6.28
C ILE A 129 -11.30 6.87 6.64
N ARG A 130 -11.75 7.90 5.96
CA ARG A 130 -11.47 9.28 6.40
C ARG A 130 -12.31 9.56 7.65
N PRO A 131 -11.70 9.83 8.82
CA PRO A 131 -12.47 10.27 9.96
C PRO A 131 -13.24 11.53 9.57
N LYS A 132 -14.49 11.64 9.99
CA LYS A 132 -15.23 12.92 9.89
C LYS A 132 -14.43 13.94 10.70
N LEU A 133 -13.70 14.80 10.01
CA LEU A 133 -12.97 15.89 10.65
C LEU A 133 -13.97 16.74 11.43
N SER A 134 -13.70 17.02 12.70
CA SER A 134 -14.43 18.05 13.43
C SER A 134 -14.35 19.36 12.64
N SER A 135 -15.34 20.23 12.78
CA SER A 135 -15.38 21.50 12.05
C SER A 135 -14.09 22.33 12.22
N GLU A 136 -13.45 22.20 13.36
CA GLU A 136 -12.19 22.87 13.71
C GLU A 136 -10.98 22.26 12.96
N ASN A 137 -10.87 20.93 12.91
CA ASN A 137 -9.83 20.25 12.14
C ASN A 137 -10.02 20.43 10.63
N SER A 138 -11.26 20.54 10.14
CA SER A 138 -11.54 20.85 8.75
C SER A 138 -11.06 22.26 8.37
N LYS A 139 -11.33 23.28 9.20
CA LYS A 139 -10.85 24.65 8.99
C LYS A 139 -9.32 24.72 9.01
N LYS A 140 -8.67 24.00 9.94
CA LYS A 140 -7.21 23.94 10.07
C LYS A 140 -6.57 23.29 8.82
N SER A 141 -7.14 22.19 8.34
CA SER A 141 -6.70 21.51 7.11
C SER A 141 -6.88 22.39 5.87
N GLN A 142 -8.03 23.06 5.70
CA GLN A 142 -8.26 23.97 4.58
C GLN A 142 -7.28 25.16 4.59
N ARG A 143 -7.00 25.72 5.78
CA ARG A 143 -6.02 26.79 5.94
C ARG A 143 -4.62 26.34 5.54
N TYR A 144 -4.20 25.14 5.97
CA TYR A 144 -2.94 24.53 5.58
C TYR A 144 -2.85 24.35 4.06
N GLN A 145 -3.87 23.79 3.40
CA GLN A 145 -3.89 23.58 1.96
C GLN A 145 -3.81 24.90 1.17
N ARG A 146 -4.49 25.96 1.63
CA ARG A 146 -4.38 27.28 1.02
C ARG A 146 -2.97 27.87 1.14
N LEU A 147 -2.34 27.76 2.31
CA LEU A 147 -0.98 28.23 2.54
C LEU A 147 0.03 27.43 1.74
N LYS A 148 -0.11 26.10 1.65
CA LYS A 148 0.74 25.22 0.82
C LYS A 148 0.67 25.62 -0.66
N LYS A 149 -0.52 25.92 -1.19
CA LYS A 149 -0.68 26.43 -2.56
C LYS A 149 0.03 27.77 -2.78
N LEU A 150 -0.10 28.70 -1.83
CA LEU A 150 0.57 30.02 -1.92
C LEU A 150 2.10 29.89 -1.93
N VAL A 151 2.66 29.03 -1.05
CA VAL A 151 4.10 28.74 -1.03
C VAL A 151 4.55 28.09 -2.34
N GLY A 152 3.75 27.17 -2.90
CA GLY A 152 4.06 26.53 -4.18
C GLY A 152 4.08 27.52 -5.36
N VAL A 153 3.18 28.50 -5.37
CA VAL A 153 3.17 29.58 -6.38
C VAL A 153 4.38 30.49 -6.19
N ALA A 154 4.68 30.88 -4.95
CA ALA A 154 5.84 31.72 -4.63
C ALA A 154 7.17 31.09 -5.05
N LYS A 155 7.32 29.75 -4.90
CA LYS A 155 8.49 29.00 -5.42
C LYS A 155 8.60 29.05 -6.94
N LYS A 156 7.48 28.87 -7.66
CA LYS A 156 7.47 28.88 -9.13
C LYS A 156 7.81 30.23 -9.73
N THR A 157 7.49 31.31 -9.03
CA THR A 157 7.72 32.67 -9.52
C THR A 157 9.09 33.27 -9.13
N HIS A 158 9.90 32.52 -8.36
CA HIS A 158 11.20 33.00 -7.81
C HIS A 158 11.13 34.35 -7.10
N LEU A 159 9.93 34.78 -6.68
CA LEU A 159 9.68 36.13 -6.18
C LEU A 159 10.33 36.41 -4.81
N PHE A 160 10.70 35.37 -4.04
CA PHE A 160 11.09 35.51 -2.63
C PHE A 160 12.39 34.78 -2.25
N GLY A 161 13.23 34.37 -3.18
CA GLY A 161 14.50 33.69 -2.88
C GLY A 161 14.30 32.43 -1.97
N SER A 162 15.02 32.35 -0.83
CA SER A 162 14.93 31.20 0.12
C SER A 162 13.74 31.25 1.09
N LEU A 163 12.97 32.34 1.09
CA LEU A 163 11.81 32.48 2.01
C LEU A 163 10.74 31.38 1.87
N PRO A 164 10.37 30.93 0.65
CA PRO A 164 9.40 29.86 0.49
C PRO A 164 9.77 28.55 1.19
N ASP A 165 11.06 28.22 1.27
CA ASP A 165 11.52 26.99 1.92
C ASP A 165 11.36 27.06 3.44
N LYS A 166 11.78 28.17 4.05
CA LYS A 166 11.56 28.44 5.48
C LYS A 166 10.07 28.48 5.85
N TRP A 167 9.22 29.02 4.98
CA TRP A 167 7.78 29.02 5.21
C TRP A 167 7.18 27.61 5.13
N GLN A 168 7.70 26.77 4.25
CA GLN A 168 7.27 25.38 4.14
C GLN A 168 7.66 24.58 5.39
N GLU A 169 8.89 24.76 5.90
CA GLU A 169 9.36 24.16 7.15
C GLU A 169 8.47 24.58 8.34
N ASN A 170 8.17 25.87 8.46
CA ASN A 170 7.31 26.41 9.49
C ASN A 170 5.87 25.87 9.39
N LEU A 171 5.34 25.67 8.17
CA LEU A 171 4.02 25.07 7.97
C LEU A 171 4.00 23.61 8.40
N VAL A 172 5.04 22.83 8.08
CA VAL A 172 5.19 21.43 8.50
C VAL A 172 5.30 21.34 10.02
N GLN A 173 6.11 22.22 10.66
CA GLN A 173 6.23 22.26 12.11
C GLN A 173 4.93 22.61 12.82
N LYS A 174 4.17 23.59 12.29
CA LYS A 174 2.97 24.10 12.94
C LYS A 174 1.71 23.27 12.71
N TYR A 175 1.63 22.58 11.58
CA TYR A 175 0.41 21.87 11.17
C TYR A 175 0.59 20.35 10.99
N GLY A 176 1.83 19.87 11.13
CA GLY A 176 2.17 18.46 11.36
C GLY A 176 1.59 17.46 10.38
N SER A 177 1.91 17.55 9.09
CA SER A 177 1.92 16.36 8.25
C SER A 177 3.01 16.49 7.19
N ARG A 178 3.75 15.43 7.00
CA ARG A 178 4.74 15.29 5.93
C ARG A 178 4.12 14.67 4.67
N ASP A 179 2.78 14.61 4.59
CA ASP A 179 2.04 14.01 3.47
C ASP A 179 1.25 15.07 2.70
#